data_c3501179f02e4a7d7ffe37ffa3b87c6d
#
_entry.id   c3501179f02e4a7d7ffe37ffa3b87c6d
#
_cell.length_a   1.000
_cell.length_b   1.000
_cell.length_c   1.000
_cell.angle_alpha   90.00
_cell.angle_beta   90.00
_cell.angle_gamma   90.00
#
_symmetry.space_group_name_H-M   'P 1'
#
loop_
_entity.id
_entity.type
_entity.pdbx_description
1 polymer ?
#
loop_
_entity_poly.entity_id
_entity_poly.type
_entity_poly.pdbx_seq_one_letter_code
_entity_poly.pdbx_strand_id
1 'polypeptide(L)'
;MKKQEKIFVIGHKNPDTDSICSAIAYCDIKNRTTQDSKYIAKRAGQINEETEYVLNRFGVQPPGYLSNIGTQVKDMDIRLSPEANKSMSLKNAWDLMQENSIVSLPIREKDGTLEGLITIGDIAKTYMDTTDSYLLSRARTQYQRIAETIGGKVIEGNAHGYFIQGKIMVATANPDKMKEYVEENDMVIMGNREEDHLQAIEQNVSCIIVGMGIEVTEKVLKLAHEKDIVIISSPYDTFTISRLINQSIPVNYVMKKDNLVTFNTEDFTDDIQDVMIKHRHRAFPVIN
;
A
#
# COMPACT_ATOMS: atom_id res chain seq x y z
N MET A 1 22.29 -15.78 -17.63
CA MET A 1 21.86 -16.75 -18.67
C MET A 1 20.45 -16.37 -19.09
N LYS A 2 20.18 -16.08 -20.37
CA LYS A 2 18.78 -15.86 -20.84
C LYS A 2 18.00 -17.15 -20.60
N LYS A 3 16.86 -17.07 -19.92
CA LYS A 3 15.96 -18.21 -19.68
C LYS A 3 15.41 -18.61 -21.07
N GLN A 4 15.68 -19.84 -21.50
CA GLN A 4 15.24 -20.36 -22.80
C GLN A 4 13.70 -20.42 -22.79
N GLU A 5 13.07 -19.80 -23.76
CA GLU A 5 11.61 -19.80 -23.90
C GLU A 5 11.08 -21.22 -24.13
N LYS A 6 10.03 -21.63 -23.42
CA LYS A 6 9.38 -22.93 -23.58
C LYS A 6 8.18 -22.79 -24.51
N ILE A 7 8.19 -23.48 -25.64
CA ILE A 7 7.09 -23.51 -26.62
C ILE A 7 6.42 -24.86 -26.54
N PHE A 8 5.15 -24.89 -26.16
CA PHE A 8 4.37 -26.11 -26.15
C PHE A 8 3.79 -26.35 -27.54
N VAL A 9 3.96 -27.58 -28.02
CA VAL A 9 3.38 -28.06 -29.29
C VAL A 9 2.29 -29.06 -28.95
N ILE A 10 1.07 -28.77 -29.39
CA ILE A 10 -0.13 -29.52 -29.04
C ILE A 10 -0.97 -29.77 -30.26
N GLY A 11 -1.57 -30.94 -30.35
CA GLY A 11 -2.55 -31.27 -31.40
C GLY A 11 -3.99 -30.94 -30.99
N HIS A 12 -4.96 -31.59 -31.55
CA HIS A 12 -6.38 -31.38 -31.26
C HIS A 12 -6.80 -31.97 -29.87
N LYS A 13 -7.99 -31.56 -29.39
CA LYS A 13 -8.50 -31.88 -28.06
C LYS A 13 -8.66 -33.39 -27.79
N ASN A 14 -9.05 -34.17 -28.78
CA ASN A 14 -9.18 -35.61 -28.68
C ASN A 14 -8.04 -36.26 -29.49
N PRO A 15 -6.82 -36.33 -28.93
CA PRO A 15 -5.64 -36.68 -29.72
C PRO A 15 -5.68 -38.14 -30.18
N ASP A 16 -5.49 -38.32 -31.47
CA ASP A 16 -5.23 -39.61 -32.10
C ASP A 16 -3.72 -39.84 -32.29
N THR A 17 -3.36 -40.97 -32.86
CA THR A 17 -1.96 -41.36 -33.06
C THR A 17 -1.19 -40.34 -33.91
N ASP A 18 -1.82 -39.80 -34.95
CA ASP A 18 -1.20 -38.79 -35.82
C ASP A 18 -0.93 -37.49 -35.05
N SER A 19 -1.91 -36.99 -34.29
CA SER A 19 -1.82 -35.79 -33.47
C SER A 19 -0.65 -35.88 -32.49
N ILE A 20 -0.51 -37.00 -31.80
CA ILE A 20 0.55 -37.20 -30.79
C ILE A 20 1.93 -37.36 -31.45
N CYS A 21 2.01 -38.22 -32.49
CA CYS A 21 3.30 -38.47 -33.14
C CYS A 21 3.82 -37.23 -33.87
N SER A 22 2.93 -36.48 -34.54
CA SER A 22 3.30 -35.24 -35.22
C SER A 22 3.83 -34.18 -34.23
N ALA A 23 3.21 -34.01 -33.04
CA ALA A 23 3.68 -33.08 -32.02
C ALA A 23 5.09 -33.46 -31.49
N ILE A 24 5.31 -34.77 -31.27
CA ILE A 24 6.63 -35.29 -30.83
C ILE A 24 7.69 -35.06 -31.91
N ALA A 25 7.40 -35.45 -33.15
CA ALA A 25 8.35 -35.31 -34.25
C ALA A 25 8.69 -33.84 -34.54
N TYR A 26 7.69 -32.95 -34.52
CA TYR A 26 7.90 -31.53 -34.71
C TYR A 26 8.81 -30.95 -33.61
N CYS A 27 8.57 -31.30 -32.33
CA CYS A 27 9.44 -30.87 -31.23
C CYS A 27 10.88 -31.35 -31.38
N ASP A 28 11.09 -32.60 -31.79
CA ASP A 28 12.43 -33.17 -32.01
C ASP A 28 13.18 -32.40 -33.10
N ILE A 29 12.53 -32.19 -34.26
CA ILE A 29 13.10 -31.43 -35.39
C ILE A 29 13.45 -30.01 -34.94
N LYS A 30 12.50 -29.31 -34.30
CA LYS A 30 12.72 -27.92 -33.84
C LYS A 30 13.84 -27.82 -32.83
N ASN A 31 13.90 -28.71 -31.84
CA ASN A 31 14.96 -28.70 -30.82
C ASN A 31 16.36 -28.98 -31.41
N ARG A 32 16.44 -29.67 -32.55
CA ARG A 32 17.71 -29.89 -33.27
C ARG A 32 18.12 -28.72 -34.14
N THR A 33 17.15 -27.93 -34.61
CA THR A 33 17.38 -26.84 -35.58
C THR A 33 17.34 -25.45 -34.99
N THR A 34 16.82 -25.28 -33.75
CA THR A 34 16.65 -23.98 -33.07
C THR A 34 17.33 -24.02 -31.71
N GLN A 35 18.13 -22.97 -31.38
CA GLN A 35 18.84 -22.90 -30.10
C GLN A 35 18.20 -21.95 -29.09
N ASP A 36 17.36 -21.04 -29.53
CA ASP A 36 16.81 -19.95 -28.70
C ASP A 36 15.59 -20.36 -27.86
N SER A 37 14.89 -21.44 -28.24
CA SER A 37 13.68 -21.91 -27.60
C SER A 37 13.70 -23.41 -27.38
N LYS A 38 12.97 -23.88 -26.36
CA LYS A 38 12.78 -25.29 -26.06
C LYS A 38 11.36 -25.72 -26.44
N TYR A 39 11.23 -26.55 -27.47
CA TYR A 39 9.94 -27.10 -27.89
C TYR A 39 9.60 -28.36 -27.09
N ILE A 40 8.39 -28.43 -26.54
CA ILE A 40 7.93 -29.51 -25.67
C ILE A 40 6.57 -30.01 -26.18
N ALA A 41 6.51 -31.26 -26.55
CA ALA A 41 5.24 -31.88 -26.94
C ALA A 41 4.31 -32.00 -25.73
N LYS A 42 3.04 -31.65 -25.93
CA LYS A 42 1.97 -31.74 -24.94
C LYS A 42 0.74 -32.36 -25.57
N ARG A 43 -0.21 -32.84 -24.77
CA ARG A 43 -1.51 -33.39 -25.24
C ARG A 43 -2.66 -32.69 -24.50
N ALA A 44 -3.77 -32.50 -25.22
CA ALA A 44 -4.98 -31.85 -24.70
C ALA A 44 -6.05 -32.85 -24.21
N GLY A 45 -5.82 -34.17 -24.42
CA GLY A 45 -6.76 -35.21 -24.03
C GLY A 45 -6.07 -36.51 -23.67
N GLN A 46 -6.87 -37.53 -23.37
CA GLN A 46 -6.36 -38.88 -23.13
C GLN A 46 -5.90 -39.52 -24.45
N ILE A 47 -4.82 -40.27 -24.38
CA ILE A 47 -4.38 -41.08 -25.51
C ILE A 47 -5.25 -42.33 -25.61
N ASN A 48 -5.48 -42.79 -26.86
CA ASN A 48 -6.19 -44.02 -27.11
C ASN A 48 -5.24 -45.21 -27.09
N GLU A 49 -5.79 -46.45 -27.11
CA GLU A 49 -5.03 -47.71 -27.07
C GLU A 49 -4.06 -47.85 -28.26
N GLU A 50 -4.46 -47.38 -29.44
CA GLU A 50 -3.61 -47.41 -30.63
C GLU A 50 -2.38 -46.53 -30.46
N THR A 51 -2.57 -45.27 -29.95
CA THR A 51 -1.47 -44.36 -29.67
C THR A 51 -0.54 -44.91 -28.58
N GLU A 52 -1.11 -45.52 -27.54
CA GLU A 52 -0.33 -46.15 -26.47
C GLU A 52 0.52 -47.33 -27.03
N TYR A 53 -0.07 -48.17 -27.84
CA TYR A 53 0.64 -49.25 -28.49
C TYR A 53 1.82 -48.73 -29.34
N VAL A 54 1.58 -47.71 -30.18
CA VAL A 54 2.62 -47.14 -31.05
C VAL A 54 3.76 -46.54 -30.19
N LEU A 55 3.44 -45.72 -29.18
CA LEU A 55 4.45 -45.12 -28.32
C LEU A 55 5.30 -46.19 -27.60
N ASN A 56 4.65 -47.21 -27.06
CA ASN A 56 5.32 -48.32 -26.36
C ASN A 56 6.22 -49.12 -27.36
N ARG A 57 5.74 -49.35 -28.57
CA ARG A 57 6.48 -50.09 -29.64
C ARG A 57 7.80 -49.42 -30.00
N PHE A 58 7.82 -48.06 -29.97
CA PHE A 58 9.02 -47.28 -30.27
C PHE A 58 9.77 -46.76 -29.03
N GLY A 59 9.36 -47.15 -27.84
CA GLY A 59 10.00 -46.74 -26.58
C GLY A 59 9.91 -45.21 -26.29
N VAL A 60 8.86 -44.54 -26.81
CA VAL A 60 8.65 -43.11 -26.65
C VAL A 60 7.65 -42.83 -25.50
N GLN A 61 8.03 -41.94 -24.59
CA GLN A 61 7.12 -41.56 -23.51
C GLN A 61 5.97 -40.67 -23.99
N PRO A 62 4.74 -40.88 -23.50
CA PRO A 62 3.60 -40.03 -23.84
C PRO A 62 3.86 -38.58 -23.48
N PRO A 63 3.43 -37.62 -24.34
CA PRO A 63 3.49 -36.18 -23.97
C PRO A 63 2.69 -35.88 -22.71
N GLY A 64 3.22 -35.00 -21.87
CA GLY A 64 2.52 -34.55 -20.66
C GLY A 64 1.19 -33.89 -21.01
N TYR A 65 0.18 -34.13 -20.14
CA TYR A 65 -1.15 -33.51 -20.30
C TYR A 65 -1.07 -32.00 -20.05
N LEU A 66 -1.79 -31.21 -20.85
CA LEU A 66 -1.95 -29.76 -20.69
C LEU A 66 -3.45 -29.48 -20.53
N SER A 67 -3.87 -29.20 -19.32
CA SER A 67 -5.28 -29.04 -18.95
C SER A 67 -5.89 -27.72 -19.41
N ASN A 68 -5.09 -26.66 -19.46
CA ASN A 68 -5.51 -25.33 -19.88
C ASN A 68 -4.37 -24.61 -20.62
N ILE A 69 -4.72 -23.88 -21.66
CA ILE A 69 -3.83 -23.04 -22.48
C ILE A 69 -4.25 -21.56 -22.42
N GLY A 70 -5.16 -21.23 -21.49
CA GLY A 70 -5.61 -19.86 -21.27
C GLY A 70 -4.44 -18.94 -20.88
N THR A 71 -4.60 -17.67 -21.15
CA THR A 71 -3.65 -16.63 -20.73
C THR A 71 -3.55 -16.60 -19.21
N GLN A 72 -2.34 -16.56 -18.69
CA GLN A 72 -2.08 -16.43 -17.26
C GLN A 72 -1.69 -14.99 -16.90
N VAL A 73 -1.76 -14.64 -15.63
CA VAL A 73 -1.39 -13.30 -15.13
C VAL A 73 0.02 -12.92 -15.54
N LYS A 74 0.97 -13.86 -15.52
CA LYS A 74 2.37 -13.64 -15.96
C LYS A 74 2.53 -13.21 -17.41
N ASP A 75 1.51 -13.48 -18.26
CA ASP A 75 1.48 -13.14 -19.69
C ASP A 75 0.89 -11.73 -19.91
N MET A 76 0.40 -11.08 -18.84
CA MET A 76 -0.17 -9.74 -18.88
C MET A 76 0.90 -8.69 -18.61
N ASP A 77 0.62 -7.46 -19.03
CA ASP A 77 1.40 -6.28 -18.63
C ASP A 77 1.05 -5.87 -17.18
N ILE A 78 1.87 -6.31 -16.23
CA ILE A 78 1.68 -6.05 -14.80
C ILE A 78 2.46 -4.79 -14.42
N ARG A 79 1.75 -3.77 -13.93
CA ARG A 79 2.38 -2.56 -13.42
C ARG A 79 3.07 -2.83 -12.09
N LEU A 80 4.34 -2.44 -11.99
CA LEU A 80 5.04 -2.46 -10.72
C LEU A 80 4.46 -1.40 -9.78
N SER A 81 4.12 -1.82 -8.57
CA SER A 81 3.64 -0.90 -7.54
C SER A 81 4.82 -0.15 -6.90
N PRO A 82 4.69 1.16 -6.64
CA PRO A 82 5.69 1.89 -5.87
C PRO A 82 5.84 1.31 -4.45
N GLU A 83 7.00 1.55 -3.85
CA GLU A 83 7.25 1.12 -2.48
C GLU A 83 6.45 1.96 -1.48
N ALA A 84 5.67 1.29 -0.65
CA ALA A 84 4.88 1.90 0.39
C ALA A 84 4.87 1.04 1.64
N ASN A 85 4.93 1.68 2.80
CA ASN A 85 4.94 1.02 4.10
C ASN A 85 3.82 1.54 5.01
N LYS A 86 3.46 0.75 6.01
CA LYS A 86 2.34 1.02 6.92
C LYS A 86 2.47 2.30 7.75
N SER A 87 3.68 2.78 7.97
CA SER A 87 3.93 3.98 8.76
C SER A 87 3.89 5.28 7.95
N MET A 88 3.74 5.20 6.62
CA MET A 88 3.56 6.35 5.72
C MET A 88 2.31 7.15 6.09
N SER A 89 2.34 8.48 5.95
CA SER A 89 1.16 9.32 6.15
C SER A 89 0.16 9.18 4.99
N LEU A 90 -1.12 9.48 5.25
CA LEU A 90 -2.13 9.53 4.17
C LEU A 90 -1.75 10.54 3.09
N LYS A 91 -1.11 11.67 3.47
CA LYS A 91 -0.59 12.66 2.52
C LYS A 91 0.42 12.05 1.56
N ASN A 92 1.43 11.36 2.09
CA ASN A 92 2.46 10.74 1.27
C ASN A 92 1.90 9.60 0.41
N ALA A 93 0.94 8.82 0.94
CA ALA A 93 0.26 7.79 0.17
C ALA A 93 -0.54 8.39 -1.00
N TRP A 94 -1.25 9.49 -0.76
CA TRP A 94 -1.97 10.22 -1.80
C TRP A 94 -1.03 10.75 -2.89
N ASP A 95 0.05 11.41 -2.51
CA ASP A 95 1.03 11.96 -3.45
C ASP A 95 1.62 10.85 -4.32
N LEU A 96 2.01 9.73 -3.69
CA LEU A 96 2.54 8.56 -4.38
C LEU A 96 1.53 7.96 -5.38
N MET A 97 0.25 7.91 -5.01
CA MET A 97 -0.82 7.47 -5.91
C MET A 97 -1.00 8.42 -7.10
N GLN A 98 -0.93 9.73 -6.87
CA GLN A 98 -1.06 10.75 -7.93
C GLN A 98 0.12 10.68 -8.90
N GLU A 99 1.35 10.65 -8.39
CA GLU A 99 2.58 10.56 -9.19
C GLU A 99 2.60 9.32 -10.10
N ASN A 100 2.09 8.19 -9.61
CA ASN A 100 2.07 6.93 -10.34
C ASN A 100 0.75 6.66 -11.10
N SER A 101 -0.23 7.59 -11.04
CA SER A 101 -1.55 7.45 -11.65
C SER A 101 -2.27 6.13 -11.28
N ILE A 102 -2.21 5.76 -9.99
CA ILE A 102 -2.84 4.56 -9.43
C ILE A 102 -3.96 4.92 -8.46
N VAL A 103 -4.96 4.06 -8.34
CA VAL A 103 -6.14 4.25 -7.47
C VAL A 103 -6.11 3.39 -6.21
N SER A 104 -5.17 2.46 -6.14
CA SER A 104 -4.93 1.59 -5.00
C SER A 104 -3.43 1.37 -4.82
N LEU A 105 -2.99 1.33 -3.57
CA LEU A 105 -1.59 1.22 -3.19
C LEU A 105 -1.41 0.03 -2.26
N PRO A 106 -0.72 -1.03 -2.69
CA PRO A 106 -0.35 -2.15 -1.83
C PRO A 106 0.69 -1.72 -0.80
N ILE A 107 0.44 -2.09 0.44
CA ILE A 107 1.35 -1.83 1.56
C ILE A 107 2.10 -3.11 1.87
N ARG A 108 3.43 -3.02 1.93
CA ARG A 108 4.32 -4.17 2.13
C ARG A 108 5.04 -4.10 3.46
N GLU A 109 5.29 -5.26 4.03
CA GLU A 109 6.27 -5.43 5.11
C GLU A 109 7.71 -5.36 4.56
N LYS A 110 8.67 -5.29 5.48
CA LYS A 110 10.10 -5.22 5.12
C LYS A 110 10.60 -6.45 4.34
N ASP A 111 9.95 -7.58 4.51
CA ASP A 111 10.26 -8.84 3.79
C ASP A 111 9.59 -8.92 2.42
N GLY A 112 8.83 -7.90 2.02
CA GLY A 112 8.12 -7.81 0.74
C GLY A 112 6.71 -8.42 0.76
N THR A 113 6.27 -9.04 1.84
CA THR A 113 4.91 -9.58 1.96
C THR A 113 3.86 -8.49 1.94
N LEU A 114 2.70 -8.77 1.36
CA LEU A 114 1.56 -7.86 1.33
C LEU A 114 0.93 -7.78 2.73
N GLU A 115 0.98 -6.61 3.36
CA GLU A 115 0.37 -6.36 4.67
C GLU A 115 -1.06 -5.80 4.54
N GLY A 116 -1.29 -4.98 3.53
CA GLY A 116 -2.58 -4.33 3.36
C GLY A 116 -2.72 -3.63 2.00
N LEU A 117 -3.89 -3.06 1.81
CA LEU A 117 -4.23 -2.27 0.63
C LEU A 117 -4.95 -1.00 1.05
N ILE A 118 -4.52 0.15 0.53
CA ILE A 118 -5.23 1.41 0.69
C ILE A 118 -5.70 1.92 -0.67
N THR A 119 -6.91 2.45 -0.73
CA THR A 119 -7.50 3.02 -1.94
C THR A 119 -7.78 4.51 -1.78
N ILE A 120 -7.95 5.22 -2.90
CA ILE A 120 -8.42 6.62 -2.90
C ILE A 120 -9.74 6.75 -2.12
N GLY A 121 -10.63 5.76 -2.20
CA GLY A 121 -11.89 5.74 -1.46
C GLY A 121 -11.71 5.68 0.05
N ASP A 122 -10.72 4.93 0.54
CA ASP A 122 -10.40 4.85 1.97
C ASP A 122 -9.85 6.19 2.48
N ILE A 123 -8.98 6.85 1.71
CA ILE A 123 -8.45 8.19 2.02
C ILE A 123 -9.60 9.21 2.04
N ALA A 124 -10.46 9.21 1.01
CA ALA A 124 -11.57 10.14 0.91
C ALA A 124 -12.56 9.97 2.08
N LYS A 125 -12.89 8.73 2.45
CA LYS A 125 -13.74 8.44 3.61
C LYS A 125 -13.15 9.00 4.90
N THR A 126 -11.87 8.73 5.16
CA THR A 126 -11.18 9.24 6.36
C THR A 126 -11.15 10.76 6.40
N TYR A 127 -11.01 11.41 5.23
CA TYR A 127 -11.02 12.88 5.13
C TYR A 127 -12.42 13.47 5.34
N MET A 128 -13.49 12.76 4.98
CA MET A 128 -14.88 13.22 5.18
C MET A 128 -15.38 12.99 6.60
N ASP A 129 -14.83 12.00 7.32
CA ASP A 129 -15.17 11.69 8.72
C ASP A 129 -14.43 12.64 9.71
N THR A 130 -14.53 13.96 9.48
CA THR A 130 -13.72 14.99 10.17
C THR A 130 -14.21 15.41 11.55
N THR A 131 -15.28 14.83 12.07
CA THR A 131 -15.88 15.22 13.37
C THR A 131 -15.12 14.67 14.57
N ASP A 132 -14.16 13.77 14.36
CA ASP A 132 -13.46 13.07 15.41
C ASP A 132 -12.13 13.76 15.77
N SER A 133 -12.15 14.58 16.80
CA SER A 133 -10.96 15.28 17.31
C SER A 133 -9.90 14.36 17.92
N TYR A 134 -10.24 13.10 18.26
CA TYR A 134 -9.32 12.10 18.82
C TYR A 134 -8.68 11.20 17.75
N LEU A 135 -8.93 11.45 16.49
CA LEU A 135 -8.49 10.57 15.39
C LEU A 135 -6.96 10.37 15.35
N LEU A 136 -6.18 11.45 15.53
CA LEU A 136 -4.72 11.36 15.49
C LEU A 136 -4.14 10.58 16.69
N SER A 137 -4.69 10.74 17.87
CA SER A 137 -4.24 9.99 19.06
C SER A 137 -4.60 8.50 18.95
N ARG A 138 -5.81 8.18 18.49
CA ARG A 138 -6.20 6.78 18.23
C ARG A 138 -5.36 6.14 17.15
N ALA A 139 -5.01 6.89 16.10
CA ALA A 139 -4.12 6.43 15.04
C ALA A 139 -2.65 6.33 15.48
N ARG A 140 -2.32 6.79 16.69
CA ARG A 140 -0.95 6.85 17.22
C ARG A 140 -0.01 7.55 16.24
N THR A 141 -0.35 8.78 15.87
CA THR A 141 0.37 9.54 14.85
C THR A 141 1.69 10.08 15.40
N GLN A 142 2.78 9.87 14.67
CA GLN A 142 4.12 10.32 15.06
C GLN A 142 4.25 11.83 14.88
N TYR A 143 4.86 12.54 15.85
CA TYR A 143 5.02 14.00 15.80
C TYR A 143 5.82 14.48 14.59
N GLN A 144 6.85 13.76 14.19
CA GLN A 144 7.62 14.05 12.97
C GLN A 144 6.72 14.08 11.73
N ARG A 145 5.78 13.11 11.59
CA ARG A 145 4.85 13.04 10.45
C ARG A 145 3.83 14.17 10.47
N ILE A 146 3.38 14.56 11.68
CA ILE A 146 2.51 15.73 11.82
C ILE A 146 3.25 16.96 11.31
N ALA A 147 4.48 17.18 11.78
CA ALA A 147 5.31 18.30 11.37
C ALA A 147 5.51 18.33 9.83
N GLU A 148 5.94 17.21 9.24
CA GLU A 148 6.14 17.08 7.79
C GLU A 148 4.86 17.40 6.99
N THR A 149 3.70 16.87 7.44
CA THR A 149 2.42 17.07 6.75
C THR A 149 1.98 18.54 6.74
N ILE A 150 2.26 19.28 7.81
CA ILE A 150 1.94 20.71 7.91
C ILE A 150 3.10 21.62 7.48
N GLY A 151 4.08 21.06 6.72
CA GLY A 151 5.22 21.80 6.20
C GLY A 151 6.15 22.40 7.25
N GLY A 152 6.07 21.89 8.49
CA GLY A 152 6.78 22.41 9.66
C GLY A 152 7.92 21.52 10.13
N LYS A 153 8.39 21.80 11.34
CA LYS A 153 9.43 21.03 12.03
C LYS A 153 9.15 20.97 13.53
N VAL A 154 9.56 19.88 14.17
CA VAL A 154 9.62 19.79 15.63
C VAL A 154 10.79 20.65 16.10
N ILE A 155 10.53 21.63 16.95
CA ILE A 155 11.54 22.57 17.48
C ILE A 155 11.87 22.28 18.93
N GLU A 156 11.03 21.55 19.66
CA GLU A 156 11.26 21.06 21.02
C GLU A 156 10.59 19.70 21.21
N GLY A 157 11.17 18.83 22.02
CA GLY A 157 10.66 17.53 22.40
C GLY A 157 11.02 16.39 21.44
N ASN A 158 10.47 15.20 21.68
CA ASN A 158 10.78 13.99 20.94
C ASN A 158 10.00 13.89 19.60
N ALA A 159 10.64 14.26 18.51
CA ALA A 159 10.06 14.17 17.15
C ALA A 159 9.60 12.76 16.78
N HIS A 160 10.28 11.71 17.26
CA HIS A 160 9.94 10.32 17.00
C HIS A 160 8.91 9.72 17.97
N GLY A 161 8.48 10.51 18.96
CA GLY A 161 7.36 10.18 19.83
C GLY A 161 6.03 10.15 19.08
N TYR A 162 5.00 9.62 19.75
CA TYR A 162 3.67 9.44 19.15
C TYR A 162 2.62 10.19 19.97
N PHE A 163 1.70 10.86 19.29
CA PHE A 163 0.50 11.38 19.90
C PHE A 163 -0.47 10.23 20.13
N ILE A 164 -0.67 9.87 21.41
CA ILE A 164 -1.40 8.65 21.79
C ILE A 164 -2.63 8.90 22.65
N GLN A 165 -2.79 10.13 23.16
CA GLN A 165 -3.89 10.52 24.03
C GLN A 165 -4.22 12.00 23.82
N GLY A 166 -5.47 12.38 24.07
CA GLY A 166 -5.95 13.75 23.92
C GLY A 166 -6.63 14.01 22.57
N LYS A 167 -7.28 15.13 22.48
CA LYS A 167 -7.93 15.67 21.27
C LYS A 167 -7.07 16.74 20.61
N ILE A 168 -7.38 17.03 19.35
CA ILE A 168 -6.81 18.17 18.65
C ILE A 168 -7.81 19.33 18.71
N MET A 169 -7.29 20.52 18.96
CA MET A 169 -8.10 21.73 18.94
C MET A 169 -7.33 22.95 18.48
N VAL A 170 -8.06 23.94 17.99
CA VAL A 170 -7.54 25.27 17.69
C VAL A 170 -7.87 26.18 18.86
N ALA A 171 -6.85 26.63 19.56
CA ALA A 171 -7.01 27.50 20.72
C ALA A 171 -6.95 28.97 20.27
N THR A 172 -8.12 29.59 20.10
CA THR A 172 -8.27 31.00 19.68
C THR A 172 -8.86 31.89 20.74
N ALA A 173 -9.31 31.32 21.85
CA ALA A 173 -9.85 32.07 22.97
C ALA A 173 -8.72 32.70 23.81
N ASN A 174 -9.09 33.63 24.72
CA ASN A 174 -8.11 34.18 25.66
C ASN A 174 -7.65 33.10 26.66
N PRO A 175 -6.47 33.29 27.34
CA PRO A 175 -5.90 32.28 28.22
C PRO A 175 -6.85 31.80 29.33
N ASP A 176 -7.65 32.69 29.91
CA ASP A 176 -8.58 32.33 31.01
C ASP A 176 -9.68 31.38 30.53
N LYS A 177 -10.18 31.57 29.30
CA LYS A 177 -11.19 30.67 28.71
C LYS A 177 -10.58 29.35 28.20
N MET A 178 -9.30 29.35 27.85
CA MET A 178 -8.64 28.12 27.47
C MET A 178 -8.71 27.03 28.55
N LYS A 179 -8.64 27.43 29.81
CA LYS A 179 -8.74 26.53 30.97
C LYS A 179 -10.03 25.71 31.04
N GLU A 180 -11.07 26.16 30.36
CA GLU A 180 -12.37 25.49 30.40
C GLU A 180 -12.48 24.33 29.44
N TYR A 181 -11.65 24.29 28.35
CA TYR A 181 -11.81 23.30 27.28
C TYR A 181 -10.53 22.63 26.77
N VAL A 182 -9.35 23.16 27.14
CA VAL A 182 -8.09 22.43 26.91
C VAL A 182 -7.86 21.49 28.08
N GLU A 183 -7.59 20.24 27.77
CA GLU A 183 -7.37 19.18 28.75
C GLU A 183 -5.92 18.69 28.73
N GLU A 184 -5.54 17.97 29.74
CA GLU A 184 -4.24 17.30 29.79
C GLU A 184 -4.07 16.35 28.61
N ASN A 185 -2.87 16.31 28.04
CA ASN A 185 -2.50 15.53 26.87
C ASN A 185 -3.12 16.00 25.54
N ASP A 186 -3.88 17.07 25.48
CA ASP A 186 -4.38 17.62 24.22
C ASP A 186 -3.25 18.09 23.30
N MET A 187 -3.54 18.16 22.00
CA MET A 187 -2.72 18.84 21.01
C MET A 187 -3.40 20.14 20.62
N VAL A 188 -2.70 21.26 20.79
CA VAL A 188 -3.29 22.58 20.56
C VAL A 188 -2.59 23.31 19.41
N ILE A 189 -3.39 23.83 18.48
CA ILE A 189 -2.95 24.69 17.38
C ILE A 189 -3.20 26.13 17.78
N MET A 190 -2.17 26.96 17.79
CA MET A 190 -2.25 28.33 18.27
C MET A 190 -1.38 29.29 17.45
N GLY A 191 -1.61 30.59 17.69
CA GLY A 191 -0.85 31.67 17.06
C GLY A 191 0.37 32.06 17.87
N ASN A 192 0.64 33.39 17.93
CA ASN A 192 1.91 33.98 18.37
C ASN A 192 1.90 34.52 19.80
N ARG A 193 0.85 34.32 20.58
CA ARG A 193 0.80 34.89 21.93
C ARG A 193 1.53 33.99 22.93
N GLU A 194 2.62 34.49 23.52
CA GLU A 194 3.40 33.76 24.51
C GLU A 194 2.55 33.31 25.72
N GLU A 195 1.61 34.15 26.14
CA GLU A 195 0.70 33.85 27.26
C GLU A 195 -0.16 32.61 26.97
N ASP A 196 -0.62 32.43 25.73
CA ASP A 196 -1.39 31.24 25.32
C ASP A 196 -0.52 29.98 25.37
N HIS A 197 0.75 30.07 24.90
CA HIS A 197 1.71 28.97 24.97
C HIS A 197 2.00 28.56 26.42
N LEU A 198 2.25 29.52 27.28
CA LEU A 198 2.50 29.26 28.71
C LEU A 198 1.29 28.63 29.38
N GLN A 199 0.08 29.11 29.08
CA GLN A 199 -1.15 28.53 29.59
C GLN A 199 -1.36 27.07 29.14
N ALA A 200 -1.07 26.74 27.88
CA ALA A 200 -1.14 25.37 27.40
C ALA A 200 -0.14 24.45 28.11
N ILE A 201 1.08 24.94 28.36
CA ILE A 201 2.11 24.23 29.14
C ILE A 201 1.65 23.99 30.57
N GLU A 202 1.01 24.97 31.21
CA GLU A 202 0.45 24.80 32.57
C GLU A 202 -0.61 23.69 32.63
N GLN A 203 -1.39 23.53 31.59
CA GLN A 203 -2.42 22.46 31.45
C GLN A 203 -1.86 21.09 31.07
N ASN A 204 -0.54 20.93 30.92
CA ASN A 204 0.12 19.70 30.57
C ASN A 204 -0.37 19.11 29.25
N VAL A 205 -0.52 19.94 28.22
CA VAL A 205 -0.81 19.44 26.85
C VAL A 205 0.35 18.59 26.36
N SER A 206 0.11 17.67 25.47
CA SER A 206 1.19 16.84 24.90
C SER A 206 1.92 17.52 23.74
N CYS A 207 1.25 18.43 23.02
CA CYS A 207 1.85 19.12 21.89
C CYS A 207 1.25 20.51 21.66
N ILE A 208 2.12 21.46 21.31
CA ILE A 208 1.75 22.79 20.84
C ILE A 208 2.20 22.93 19.40
N ILE A 209 1.29 23.32 18.51
CA ILE A 209 1.60 23.64 17.11
C ILE A 209 1.47 25.15 16.94
N VAL A 210 2.60 25.79 16.62
CA VAL A 210 2.69 27.23 16.40
C VAL A 210 2.69 27.51 14.90
N GLY A 211 1.67 28.25 14.43
CA GLY A 211 1.52 28.60 13.01
C GLY A 211 2.31 29.84 12.60
N MET A 212 2.30 30.13 11.28
CA MET A 212 2.82 31.33 10.63
C MET A 212 4.35 31.50 10.73
N GLY A 213 5.10 30.43 11.05
CA GLY A 213 6.56 30.49 11.18
C GLY A 213 7.08 31.38 12.30
N ILE A 214 6.25 31.64 13.29
CA ILE A 214 6.57 32.55 14.41
C ILE A 214 7.61 31.91 15.32
N GLU A 215 8.58 32.71 15.74
CA GLU A 215 9.58 32.29 16.72
C GLU A 215 8.95 32.09 18.08
N VAL A 216 9.23 30.94 18.69
CA VAL A 216 8.84 30.63 20.07
C VAL A 216 9.92 31.08 21.00
N THR A 217 9.54 31.74 22.10
CA THR A 217 10.51 32.31 23.03
C THR A 217 11.29 31.24 23.78
N GLU A 218 12.53 31.55 24.19
CA GLU A 218 13.37 30.62 24.95
C GLU A 218 12.71 30.18 26.27
N LYS A 219 11.92 31.07 26.88
CA LYS A 219 11.15 30.76 28.10
C LYS A 219 10.16 29.64 27.87
N VAL A 220 9.41 29.71 26.78
CA VAL A 220 8.41 28.67 26.37
C VAL A 220 9.11 27.36 26.04
N LEU A 221 10.20 27.40 25.26
CA LEU A 221 10.97 26.19 24.91
C LEU A 221 11.52 25.50 26.17
N LYS A 222 12.08 26.24 27.09
CA LYS A 222 12.61 25.68 28.34
C LYS A 222 11.52 25.01 29.19
N LEU A 223 10.38 25.67 29.37
CA LEU A 223 9.27 25.08 30.13
C LEU A 223 8.64 23.85 29.43
N ALA A 224 8.55 23.87 28.13
CA ALA A 224 8.11 22.71 27.34
C ALA A 224 9.09 21.55 27.52
N HIS A 225 10.39 21.80 27.47
CA HIS A 225 11.43 20.79 27.73
C HIS A 225 11.30 20.17 29.13
N GLU A 226 11.10 20.97 30.15
CA GLU A 226 10.97 20.51 31.56
C GLU A 226 9.74 19.62 31.79
N LYS A 227 8.71 19.73 30.90
CA LYS A 227 7.46 18.99 30.99
C LYS A 227 7.29 17.95 29.89
N ASP A 228 8.30 17.66 29.06
CA ASP A 228 8.27 16.75 27.95
C ASP A 228 7.17 17.09 26.89
N ILE A 229 6.85 18.37 26.72
CA ILE A 229 5.86 18.86 25.76
C ILE A 229 6.52 19.07 24.39
N VAL A 230 5.91 18.52 23.34
CA VAL A 230 6.40 18.70 21.97
C VAL A 230 5.95 20.04 21.41
N ILE A 231 6.86 20.80 20.78
CA ILE A 231 6.51 22.01 20.04
C ILE A 231 6.84 21.83 18.56
N ILE A 232 5.83 22.07 17.73
CA ILE A 232 5.95 22.02 16.26
C ILE A 232 5.76 23.46 15.73
N SER A 233 6.70 23.95 14.93
CA SER A 233 6.55 25.20 14.19
C SER A 233 6.18 24.92 12.75
N SER A 234 5.12 25.58 12.25
CA SER A 234 4.65 25.48 10.86
C SER A 234 4.60 26.85 10.19
N PRO A 235 4.96 26.98 8.90
CA PRO A 235 4.84 28.23 8.17
C PRO A 235 3.38 28.59 7.84
N TYR A 236 2.45 27.64 7.97
CA TYR A 236 1.04 27.82 7.63
C TYR A 236 0.26 28.50 8.79
N ASP A 237 -0.84 29.16 8.44
CA ASP A 237 -1.81 29.68 9.42
C ASP A 237 -2.61 28.55 10.09
N THR A 238 -3.27 28.85 11.20
CA THR A 238 -4.01 27.88 12.02
C THR A 238 -5.13 27.17 11.23
N PHE A 239 -5.78 27.86 10.28
CA PHE A 239 -6.83 27.27 9.45
C PHE A 239 -6.24 26.25 8.49
N THR A 240 -5.14 26.58 7.82
CA THR A 240 -4.44 25.66 6.91
C THR A 240 -3.90 24.44 7.67
N ILE A 241 -3.29 24.65 8.84
CA ILE A 241 -2.82 23.56 9.71
C ILE A 241 -3.98 22.63 10.08
N SER A 242 -5.12 23.18 10.52
CA SER A 242 -6.27 22.37 10.94
C SER A 242 -6.86 21.53 9.82
N ARG A 243 -6.76 22.00 8.57
CA ARG A 243 -7.18 21.23 7.39
C ARG A 243 -6.20 20.11 7.00
N LEU A 244 -4.92 20.33 7.17
CA LEU A 244 -3.88 19.40 6.72
C LEU A 244 -3.58 18.31 7.75
N ILE A 245 -3.71 18.61 9.04
CA ILE A 245 -3.19 17.77 10.11
C ILE A 245 -3.72 16.32 10.08
N ASN A 246 -4.97 16.11 9.71
CA ASN A 246 -5.56 14.78 9.60
C ASN A 246 -4.92 13.93 8.48
N GLN A 247 -4.23 14.55 7.53
CA GLN A 247 -3.49 13.84 6.49
C GLN A 247 -2.18 13.22 6.99
N SER A 248 -1.77 13.54 8.23
CA SER A 248 -0.61 12.93 8.88
C SER A 248 -0.86 11.52 9.44
N ILE A 249 -2.13 11.09 9.49
CA ILE A 249 -2.52 9.77 9.98
C ILE A 249 -1.76 8.67 9.22
N PRO A 250 -1.20 7.67 9.92
CA PRO A 250 -0.49 6.59 9.26
C PRO A 250 -1.44 5.69 8.46
N VAL A 251 -1.00 5.24 7.29
CA VAL A 251 -1.76 4.34 6.41
C VAL A 251 -2.24 3.09 7.14
N ASN A 252 -1.45 2.58 8.08
CA ASN A 252 -1.79 1.41 8.91
C ASN A 252 -3.15 1.52 9.64
N TYR A 253 -3.57 2.73 9.97
CA TYR A 253 -4.84 2.96 10.65
C TYR A 253 -6.05 2.83 9.71
N VAL A 254 -5.85 3.08 8.42
CA VAL A 254 -6.92 3.21 7.40
C VAL A 254 -6.95 2.04 6.42
N MET A 255 -5.80 1.45 6.11
CA MET A 255 -5.69 0.38 5.12
C MET A 255 -6.50 -0.86 5.49
N LYS A 256 -6.99 -1.54 4.48
CA LYS A 256 -7.61 -2.87 4.64
C LYS A 256 -6.53 -3.92 4.80
N LYS A 257 -6.67 -4.80 5.78
CA LYS A 257 -5.75 -5.91 6.09
C LYS A 257 -6.37 -7.27 5.84
N ASP A 258 -7.67 -7.37 6.07
CA ASP A 258 -8.39 -8.63 6.00
C ASP A 258 -9.11 -8.79 4.67
N ASN A 259 -9.26 -10.06 4.25
CA ASN A 259 -9.97 -10.44 3.03
C ASN A 259 -9.46 -9.73 1.77
N LEU A 260 -8.14 -9.53 1.69
CA LEU A 260 -7.51 -8.99 0.50
C LEU A 260 -7.64 -9.97 -0.65
N VAL A 261 -8.21 -9.51 -1.76
CA VAL A 261 -8.26 -10.30 -2.99
C VAL A 261 -6.97 -10.06 -3.75
N THR A 262 -6.20 -11.13 -3.94
CA THR A 262 -4.91 -11.12 -4.63
C THR A 262 -4.90 -12.19 -5.71
N PHE A 263 -4.04 -12.04 -6.70
CA PHE A 263 -3.80 -13.05 -7.73
C PHE A 263 -2.34 -13.48 -7.73
N ASN A 264 -2.12 -14.73 -8.17
CA ASN A 264 -0.79 -15.25 -8.41
C ASN A 264 -0.45 -15.14 -9.90
N THR A 265 0.82 -15.14 -10.23
CA THR A 265 1.28 -15.09 -11.63
C THR A 265 0.81 -16.27 -12.47
N GLU A 266 0.50 -17.41 -11.83
CA GLU A 266 0.02 -18.64 -12.51
C GLU A 266 -1.51 -18.69 -12.64
N ASP A 267 -2.28 -17.76 -12.08
CA ASP A 267 -3.74 -17.72 -12.18
C ASP A 267 -4.16 -17.41 -13.64
N PHE A 268 -5.31 -17.97 -14.06
CA PHE A 268 -5.82 -17.74 -15.40
C PHE A 268 -6.66 -16.47 -15.48
N THR A 269 -6.56 -15.75 -16.60
CA THR A 269 -7.28 -14.47 -16.80
C THR A 269 -8.79 -14.61 -16.76
N ASP A 270 -9.32 -15.77 -17.16
CA ASP A 270 -10.76 -16.03 -17.16
C ASP A 270 -11.31 -16.05 -15.72
N ASP A 271 -10.58 -16.68 -14.79
CA ASP A 271 -10.95 -16.72 -13.35
C ASP A 271 -10.92 -15.32 -12.73
N ILE A 272 -9.99 -14.46 -13.20
CA ILE A 272 -9.87 -13.08 -12.74
C ILE A 272 -11.10 -12.25 -13.10
N GLN A 273 -11.66 -12.41 -14.29
CA GLN A 273 -12.83 -11.67 -14.74
C GLN A 273 -14.02 -11.89 -13.80
N ASP A 274 -14.27 -13.13 -13.39
CA ASP A 274 -15.35 -13.47 -12.47
C ASP A 274 -15.15 -12.80 -11.10
N VAL A 275 -13.92 -12.79 -10.60
CA VAL A 275 -13.56 -12.13 -9.34
C VAL A 275 -13.71 -10.60 -9.45
N MET A 276 -13.29 -10.00 -10.56
CA MET A 276 -13.44 -8.56 -10.80
C MET A 276 -14.92 -8.13 -10.80
N ILE A 277 -15.79 -8.90 -11.46
CA ILE A 277 -17.23 -8.65 -11.51
C ILE A 277 -17.84 -8.73 -10.11
N LYS A 278 -17.47 -9.76 -9.35
CA LYS A 278 -17.99 -10.00 -8.00
C LYS A 278 -17.58 -8.91 -7.00
N HIS A 279 -16.32 -8.48 -7.04
CA HIS A 279 -15.78 -7.53 -6.06
C HIS A 279 -15.87 -6.07 -6.49
N ARG A 280 -16.22 -5.78 -7.75
CA ARG A 280 -16.30 -4.43 -8.33
C ARG A 280 -15.03 -3.59 -8.13
N HIS A 281 -13.88 -4.23 -7.96
CA HIS A 281 -12.57 -3.57 -7.90
C HIS A 281 -11.93 -3.51 -9.30
N ARG A 282 -11.16 -2.45 -9.55
CA ARG A 282 -10.50 -2.21 -10.85
C ARG A 282 -9.02 -2.58 -10.85
N ALA A 283 -8.45 -2.80 -9.68
CA ALA A 283 -7.05 -3.15 -9.51
C ALA A 283 -6.90 -4.15 -8.34
N PHE A 284 -6.03 -5.11 -8.53
CA PHE A 284 -5.75 -6.15 -7.54
C PHE A 284 -4.25 -6.35 -7.43
N PRO A 285 -3.72 -6.58 -6.22
CA PRO A 285 -2.33 -6.97 -6.04
C PRO A 285 -2.06 -8.34 -6.67
N VAL A 286 -0.94 -8.44 -7.39
CA VAL A 286 -0.37 -9.71 -7.83
C VAL A 286 0.77 -10.06 -6.89
N ILE A 287 0.74 -11.26 -6.34
CA ILE A 287 1.74 -11.81 -5.43
C ILE A 287 2.40 -13.05 -6.06
N ASN A 288 3.65 -13.30 -5.73
CA ASN A 288 4.40 -14.50 -6.17
C ASN A 288 4.52 -15.50 -5.02
#